data_319854afe40652416192881ca1e2b135
#
_entry.id   319854afe40652416192881ca1e2b135
#
_cell.length_a   1.000
_cell.length_b   1.000
_cell.length_c   1.000
_cell.angle_alpha   90.00
_cell.angle_beta   90.00
_cell.angle_gamma   90.00
#
_symmetry.space_group_name_H-M   'P 1'
#
loop_
_entity.id
_entity.type
_entity.pdbx_description
1 polymer ?
#
loop_
_entity_poly.entity_id
_entity_poly.type
_entity_poly.pdbx_seq_one_letter_code
_entity_poly.pdbx_strand_id
1 'polypeptide(L)'
;MKSKDLARSNGLDQQWFDHWISQSNYRFTRGVLGGIDLEEGQNFEEMVYGFRTWAEEQRVAAEQAQAEEQAAMQEKHKALAGILITSGFNFDGHTITKYSGYISGDDVVQIARGQGGFWNGGATDVGAALMNSLVGLRRNALNELKEAALALGCNAVIGVDFDYLTLDPETVNSQGGTLYMPYVFGVTANGNAVVIEPNR
;
A
#
# COMPACT_ATOMS: atom_id res chain seq x y z
N MET A 1 -5.55 43.83 6.11
CA MET A 1 -4.94 42.98 7.18
C MET A 1 -4.41 41.70 6.53
N LYS A 2 -3.23 41.21 6.96
CA LYS A 2 -2.69 39.95 6.37
C LYS A 2 -3.32 38.74 7.02
N SER A 3 -3.68 37.74 6.22
CA SER A 3 -4.24 36.46 6.72
C SER A 3 -3.36 35.79 7.77
N LYS A 4 -2.02 35.82 7.57
CA LYS A 4 -1.04 35.28 8.51
C LYS A 4 -1.08 35.94 9.90
N ASP A 5 -1.38 37.24 9.96
CA ASP A 5 -1.43 37.96 11.23
C ASP A 5 -2.71 37.60 11.97
N LEU A 6 -3.84 37.46 11.25
CA LEU A 6 -5.11 36.99 11.79
C LEU A 6 -5.02 35.52 12.25
N ALA A 7 -4.41 34.65 11.45
CA ALA A 7 -4.19 33.25 11.83
C ALA A 7 -3.33 33.13 13.09
N ARG A 8 -2.19 33.84 13.14
CA ARG A 8 -1.28 33.83 14.30
C ARG A 8 -1.95 34.32 15.58
N SER A 9 -2.70 35.45 15.51
CA SER A 9 -3.39 36.02 16.69
C SER A 9 -4.48 35.11 17.25
N ASN A 10 -5.04 34.21 16.42
CA ASN A 10 -6.11 33.29 16.78
C ASN A 10 -5.66 31.83 16.96
N GLY A 11 -4.34 31.55 16.85
CA GLY A 11 -3.77 30.20 16.97
C GLY A 11 -4.23 29.23 15.88
N LEU A 12 -4.46 29.75 14.66
CA LEU A 12 -4.89 28.96 13.51
C LEU A 12 -3.71 28.53 12.66
N ASP A 13 -3.80 27.37 12.00
CA ASP A 13 -2.85 26.98 10.96
C ASP A 13 -2.99 27.89 9.74
N GLN A 14 -1.90 28.58 9.38
CA GLN A 14 -1.91 29.56 8.29
C GLN A 14 -2.23 28.94 6.94
N GLN A 15 -1.68 27.76 6.64
CA GLN A 15 -1.86 27.14 5.31
C GLN A 15 -3.31 26.71 5.11
N TRP A 16 -3.88 26.10 6.13
CA TRP A 16 -5.29 25.70 6.14
C TRP A 16 -6.23 26.91 6.06
N PHE A 17 -5.93 27.96 6.82
CA PHE A 17 -6.71 29.19 6.81
C PHE A 17 -6.66 29.89 5.44
N ASP A 18 -5.49 30.01 4.83
CA ASP A 18 -5.31 30.58 3.48
C ASP A 18 -6.04 29.75 2.41
N HIS A 19 -5.99 28.41 2.55
CA HIS A 19 -6.71 27.50 1.68
C HIS A 19 -8.23 27.72 1.78
N TRP A 20 -8.75 27.73 3.00
CA TRP A 20 -10.17 27.96 3.24
C TRP A 20 -10.66 29.32 2.74
N ILE A 21 -9.91 30.42 3.00
CA ILE A 21 -10.22 31.73 2.48
C ILE A 21 -10.32 31.72 0.96
N SER A 22 -9.41 31.03 0.29
CA SER A 22 -9.37 30.97 -1.18
C SER A 22 -10.60 30.29 -1.80
N GLN A 23 -11.31 29.46 -1.02
CA GLN A 23 -12.54 28.76 -1.42
C GLN A 23 -13.81 29.41 -0.88
N SER A 24 -13.68 30.40 0.00
CA SER A 24 -14.79 31.10 0.62
C SER A 24 -15.21 32.33 -0.20
N ASN A 25 -16.32 32.94 0.19
CA ASN A 25 -16.82 34.19 -0.41
C ASN A 25 -16.18 35.45 0.20
N TYR A 26 -15.13 35.33 1.00
CA TYR A 26 -14.45 36.46 1.56
C TYR A 26 -13.58 37.17 0.51
N ARG A 27 -13.51 38.50 0.63
CA ARG A 27 -12.74 39.31 -0.31
C ARG A 27 -11.28 39.41 0.12
N PHE A 28 -10.40 39.09 -0.79
CA PHE A 28 -8.95 39.12 -0.56
C PHE A 28 -8.19 39.48 -1.82
N THR A 29 -6.96 39.93 -1.66
CA THR A 29 -6.00 40.13 -2.74
C THR A 29 -4.78 39.24 -2.51
N ARG A 30 -4.15 38.78 -3.58
CA ARG A 30 -2.90 38.03 -3.48
C ARG A 30 -1.71 38.97 -3.60
N GLY A 31 -0.86 38.99 -2.57
CA GLY A 31 0.40 39.71 -2.59
C GLY A 31 1.42 39.10 -3.58
N VAL A 32 2.41 39.91 -3.98
CA VAL A 32 3.46 39.51 -4.93
C VAL A 32 4.25 38.27 -4.51
N LEU A 33 4.32 38.00 -3.22
CA LEU A 33 4.98 36.80 -2.65
C LEU A 33 4.00 35.68 -2.27
N GLY A 34 2.78 35.68 -2.83
CA GLY A 34 1.80 34.61 -2.65
C GLY A 34 1.00 34.66 -1.34
N GLY A 35 1.20 35.65 -0.48
CA GLY A 35 0.40 35.82 0.74
C GLY A 35 -0.99 36.38 0.44
N ILE A 36 -1.95 36.14 1.35
CA ILE A 36 -3.31 36.66 1.27
C ILE A 36 -3.44 37.93 2.11
N ASP A 37 -3.88 39.01 1.48
CA ASP A 37 -4.22 40.27 2.12
C ASP A 37 -5.76 40.43 2.13
N LEU A 38 -6.33 40.42 3.33
CA LEU A 38 -7.77 40.55 3.56
C LEU A 38 -8.21 42.01 3.39
N GLU A 39 -9.30 42.23 2.65
CA GLU A 39 -9.87 43.55 2.46
C GLU A 39 -10.50 44.08 3.76
N GLU A 40 -10.49 45.38 3.91
CA GLU A 40 -11.12 46.07 5.06
C GLU A 40 -12.64 46.01 4.98
N GLY A 41 -13.30 46.17 6.15
CA GLY A 41 -14.75 46.18 6.24
C GLY A 41 -15.41 44.80 6.29
N GLN A 42 -14.65 43.73 6.46
CA GLN A 42 -15.14 42.38 6.68
C GLN A 42 -15.16 42.07 8.20
N ASN A 43 -16.04 41.15 8.60
CA ASN A 43 -16.11 40.67 9.99
C ASN A 43 -15.03 39.55 10.17
N PHE A 44 -13.90 39.90 10.73
CA PHE A 44 -12.79 38.95 10.97
C PHE A 44 -13.11 37.92 12.07
N GLU A 45 -13.97 38.24 13.05
CA GLU A 45 -14.39 37.30 14.09
C GLU A 45 -15.28 36.21 13.48
N GLU A 46 -16.19 36.57 12.62
CA GLU A 46 -17.04 35.63 11.87
C GLU A 46 -16.20 34.75 10.94
N MET A 47 -15.18 35.32 10.30
CA MET A 47 -14.24 34.59 9.47
C MET A 47 -13.46 33.53 10.27
N VAL A 48 -12.95 33.89 11.44
CA VAL A 48 -12.25 32.94 12.33
C VAL A 48 -13.19 31.85 12.83
N TYR A 49 -14.43 32.23 13.18
CA TYR A 49 -15.43 31.25 13.60
C TYR A 49 -15.80 30.29 12.46
N GLY A 50 -16.06 30.82 11.27
CA GLY A 50 -16.35 30.00 10.08
C GLY A 50 -15.22 29.05 9.72
N PHE A 51 -13.97 29.52 9.82
CA PHE A 51 -12.82 28.64 9.61
C PHE A 51 -12.75 27.52 10.66
N ARG A 52 -12.94 27.84 11.94
CA ARG A 52 -12.92 26.81 13.00
C ARG A 52 -13.98 25.75 12.79
N THR A 53 -15.20 26.16 12.41
CA THR A 53 -16.28 25.23 12.09
C THR A 53 -15.91 24.34 10.92
N TRP A 54 -15.43 24.92 9.82
CA TRP A 54 -14.99 24.19 8.65
C TRP A 54 -13.82 23.24 8.96
N ALA A 55 -12.82 23.70 9.73
CA ALA A 55 -11.68 22.87 10.11
C ALA A 55 -12.09 21.67 10.97
N GLU A 56 -13.06 21.87 11.86
CA GLU A 56 -13.61 20.78 12.67
C GLU A 56 -14.39 19.78 11.81
N GLU A 57 -15.20 20.26 10.87
CA GLU A 57 -15.90 19.38 9.91
C GLU A 57 -14.93 18.56 9.08
N GLN A 58 -13.81 19.17 8.59
CA GLN A 58 -12.77 18.46 7.85
C GLN A 58 -12.09 17.41 8.73
N ARG A 59 -11.81 17.74 9.99
CA ARG A 59 -11.20 16.80 10.94
C ARG A 59 -12.10 15.59 11.19
N VAL A 60 -13.38 15.83 11.46
CA VAL A 60 -14.36 14.76 11.68
C VAL A 60 -14.53 13.89 10.44
N ALA A 61 -14.61 14.51 9.25
CA ALA A 61 -14.69 13.77 7.99
C ALA A 61 -13.44 12.90 7.74
N ALA A 62 -12.25 13.43 8.04
CA ALA A 62 -10.99 12.67 7.91
C ALA A 62 -10.93 11.50 8.91
N GLU A 63 -11.34 11.71 10.15
CA GLU A 63 -11.43 10.66 11.19
C GLU A 63 -12.42 9.55 10.77
N GLN A 64 -13.58 9.92 10.22
CA GLN A 64 -14.56 8.95 9.71
C GLN A 64 -14.02 8.16 8.53
N ALA A 65 -13.40 8.84 7.55
CA ALA A 65 -12.80 8.17 6.40
C ALA A 65 -11.70 7.18 6.82
N GLN A 66 -10.85 7.57 7.77
CA GLN A 66 -9.83 6.67 8.33
C GLN A 66 -10.43 5.47 9.08
N ALA A 67 -11.50 5.69 9.84
CA ALA A 67 -12.19 4.61 10.55
C ALA A 67 -12.84 3.61 9.57
N GLU A 68 -13.47 4.11 8.50
CA GLU A 68 -14.05 3.29 7.44
C GLU A 68 -12.99 2.47 6.69
N GLU A 69 -11.85 3.11 6.34
CA GLU A 69 -10.73 2.43 5.70
C GLU A 69 -10.15 1.32 6.59
N GLN A 70 -9.96 1.61 7.88
CA GLN A 70 -9.50 0.61 8.86
C GLN A 70 -10.47 -0.54 9.01
N ALA A 71 -11.77 -0.27 9.06
CA ALA A 71 -12.81 -1.30 9.15
C ALA A 71 -12.82 -2.19 7.90
N ALA A 72 -12.74 -1.60 6.70
CA ALA A 72 -12.68 -2.32 5.44
C ALA A 72 -11.41 -3.19 5.35
N MET A 73 -10.27 -2.66 5.80
CA MET A 73 -9.01 -3.40 5.85
C MET A 73 -9.08 -4.60 6.82
N GLN A 74 -9.71 -4.42 7.99
CA GLN A 74 -9.91 -5.50 8.95
C GLN A 74 -10.86 -6.58 8.42
N GLU A 75 -11.95 -6.19 7.74
CA GLU A 75 -12.86 -7.14 7.10
C GLU A 75 -12.15 -7.94 6.00
N LYS A 76 -11.38 -7.26 5.14
CA LYS A 76 -10.56 -7.93 4.11
C LYS A 76 -9.59 -8.93 4.75
N HIS A 77 -8.88 -8.49 5.80
CA HIS A 77 -7.93 -9.36 6.51
C HIS A 77 -8.61 -10.60 7.12
N LYS A 78 -9.78 -10.42 7.72
CA LYS A 78 -10.58 -11.52 8.27
C LYS A 78 -11.06 -12.49 7.17
N ALA A 79 -11.51 -11.96 6.03
CA ALA A 79 -11.90 -12.77 4.89
C ALA A 79 -10.73 -13.60 4.35
N LEU A 80 -9.55 -12.99 4.17
CA LEU A 80 -8.33 -13.68 3.73
C LEU A 80 -7.86 -14.73 4.73
N ALA A 81 -7.99 -14.48 6.05
CA ALA A 81 -7.67 -15.46 7.08
C ALA A 81 -8.60 -16.69 7.01
N GLY A 82 -9.83 -16.52 6.52
CA GLY A 82 -10.80 -17.59 6.32
C GLY A 82 -10.53 -18.47 5.08
N ILE A 83 -9.69 -18.03 4.14
CA ILE A 83 -9.33 -18.81 2.95
C ILE A 83 -8.41 -19.96 3.35
N LEU A 84 -8.88 -21.20 3.19
CA LEU A 84 -8.08 -22.39 3.42
C LEU A 84 -7.16 -22.68 2.23
N ILE A 85 -5.93 -23.11 2.50
CA ILE A 85 -4.97 -23.49 1.46
C ILE A 85 -4.35 -24.85 1.77
N THR A 86 -4.13 -25.65 0.72
CA THR A 86 -3.44 -26.94 0.85
C THR A 86 -2.65 -27.24 -0.42
N SER A 87 -1.52 -27.93 -0.29
CA SER A 87 -0.80 -28.54 -1.43
C SER A 87 -1.48 -29.82 -1.93
N GLY A 88 -2.39 -30.39 -1.15
CA GLY A 88 -3.25 -31.52 -1.57
C GLY A 88 -4.39 -31.06 -2.49
N PHE A 89 -5.14 -32.02 -3.01
CA PHE A 89 -6.25 -31.78 -3.94
C PHE A 89 -7.62 -31.80 -3.26
N ASN A 90 -7.68 -31.96 -1.93
CA ASN A 90 -8.90 -31.96 -1.14
C ASN A 90 -8.62 -31.49 0.30
N PHE A 91 -9.68 -31.28 1.07
CA PHE A 91 -9.65 -31.05 2.50
C PHE A 91 -10.45 -32.15 3.21
N ASP A 92 -9.86 -32.77 4.22
CA ASP A 92 -10.56 -33.77 5.03
C ASP A 92 -11.78 -33.14 5.71
N GLY A 93 -12.91 -33.84 5.67
CA GLY A 93 -14.16 -33.35 6.24
C GLY A 93 -14.87 -32.27 5.42
N HIS A 94 -14.44 -32.02 4.18
CA HIS A 94 -15.08 -31.06 3.27
C HIS A 94 -15.29 -31.66 1.89
N THR A 95 -16.35 -31.20 1.24
CA THR A 95 -16.64 -31.50 -0.18
C THR A 95 -16.43 -30.25 -1.02
N ILE A 96 -15.76 -30.41 -2.18
CA ILE A 96 -15.64 -29.35 -3.16
C ILE A 96 -16.96 -29.24 -3.92
N THR A 97 -17.64 -28.10 -3.81
CA THR A 97 -18.92 -27.85 -4.46
C THR A 97 -18.79 -27.04 -5.76
N LYS A 98 -17.65 -26.33 -5.93
CA LYS A 98 -17.38 -25.54 -7.13
C LYS A 98 -15.88 -25.42 -7.38
N TYR A 99 -15.49 -25.54 -8.65
CA TYR A 99 -14.14 -25.19 -9.16
C TYR A 99 -14.25 -23.87 -9.91
N SER A 100 -13.38 -22.89 -9.58
CA SER A 100 -13.39 -21.57 -10.20
C SER A 100 -12.19 -21.27 -11.08
N GLY A 101 -11.21 -22.16 -11.11
CA GLY A 101 -10.08 -22.12 -12.03
C GLY A 101 -8.72 -21.97 -11.36
N TYR A 102 -7.71 -21.94 -12.22
CA TYR A 102 -6.30 -21.77 -11.84
C TYR A 102 -6.03 -20.30 -11.52
N ILE A 103 -5.33 -20.06 -10.43
CA ILE A 103 -4.95 -18.72 -9.95
C ILE A 103 -3.49 -18.72 -9.52
N SER A 104 -2.88 -17.55 -9.52
CA SER A 104 -1.53 -17.32 -9.00
C SER A 104 -1.47 -16.07 -8.13
N GLY A 105 -0.42 -15.98 -7.31
CA GLY A 105 0.00 -14.79 -6.61
C GLY A 105 1.51 -14.70 -6.65
N ASP A 106 2.04 -13.51 -6.84
CA ASP A 106 3.46 -13.28 -7.12
C ASP A 106 4.08 -12.32 -6.10
N ASP A 107 5.36 -12.51 -5.81
CA ASP A 107 6.16 -11.50 -5.13
C ASP A 107 7.60 -11.51 -5.64
N VAL A 108 8.27 -10.36 -5.59
CA VAL A 108 9.60 -10.18 -6.15
C VAL A 108 10.47 -9.30 -5.24
N VAL A 109 11.76 -9.64 -5.15
CA VAL A 109 12.74 -8.83 -4.44
C VAL A 109 13.97 -8.60 -5.31
N GLN A 110 14.54 -7.40 -5.21
CA GLN A 110 15.85 -7.08 -5.77
C GLN A 110 16.90 -7.13 -4.66
N ILE A 111 17.97 -7.90 -4.90
CA ILE A 111 19.09 -8.01 -3.97
C ILE A 111 20.33 -7.42 -4.63
N ALA A 112 20.88 -6.38 -3.99
CA ALA A 112 22.11 -5.75 -4.45
C ALA A 112 23.24 -6.79 -4.49
N ARG A 113 24.05 -6.75 -5.55
CA ARG A 113 25.30 -7.50 -5.59
C ARG A 113 26.21 -6.99 -4.48
N GLY A 114 26.68 -7.88 -3.62
CA GLY A 114 27.60 -7.50 -2.56
C GLY A 114 28.79 -6.74 -3.15
N GLN A 115 29.17 -5.64 -2.58
CA GLN A 115 30.43 -4.95 -2.89
C GLN A 115 31.59 -5.76 -2.30
N GLY A 116 31.74 -7.02 -2.72
CA GLY A 116 32.84 -7.88 -2.34
C GLY A 116 34.08 -7.49 -3.13
N GLY A 117 34.96 -6.69 -2.53
CA GLY A 117 36.36 -6.70 -2.93
C GLY A 117 36.90 -8.13 -2.74
N PHE A 118 37.98 -8.50 -3.48
CA PHE A 118 38.60 -9.83 -3.55
C PHE A 118 38.91 -10.50 -2.18
N TRP A 119 38.68 -9.80 -1.07
CA TRP A 119 38.97 -10.19 0.32
C TRP A 119 37.76 -10.33 1.22
N ASN A 120 36.55 -9.97 0.78
CA ASN A 120 35.32 -10.09 1.59
C ASN A 120 34.31 -10.98 0.83
N GLY A 121 33.89 -12.07 1.48
CA GLY A 121 33.02 -13.14 0.96
C GLY A 121 31.65 -12.71 0.44
N GLY A 122 31.58 -11.81 -0.55
CA GLY A 122 30.36 -11.23 -1.08
C GLY A 122 29.32 -12.23 -1.62
N ALA A 123 29.75 -13.45 -1.99
CA ALA A 123 28.81 -14.50 -2.43
C ALA A 123 27.97 -15.08 -1.28
N THR A 124 28.50 -15.06 -0.06
CA THR A 124 27.80 -15.55 1.16
C THR A 124 26.71 -14.58 1.60
N ASP A 125 26.93 -13.27 1.39
CA ASP A 125 25.97 -12.23 1.81
C ASP A 125 24.71 -12.21 0.95
N VAL A 126 24.85 -12.46 -0.38
CA VAL A 126 23.69 -12.54 -1.30
C VAL A 126 22.82 -13.75 -0.95
N GLY A 127 23.45 -14.90 -0.68
CA GLY A 127 22.72 -16.12 -0.28
C GLY A 127 21.97 -15.93 1.02
N ALA A 128 22.60 -15.32 2.04
CA ALA A 128 21.94 -15.04 3.32
C ALA A 128 20.80 -14.03 3.17
N ALA A 129 20.99 -12.96 2.39
CA ALA A 129 19.95 -11.98 2.11
C ALA A 129 18.75 -12.62 1.39
N LEU A 130 19.01 -13.50 0.41
CA LEU A 130 17.95 -14.25 -0.28
C LEU A 130 17.19 -15.15 0.69
N MET A 131 17.88 -15.95 1.49
CA MET A 131 17.22 -16.86 2.45
C MET A 131 16.36 -16.11 3.46
N ASN A 132 16.81 -14.95 3.94
CA ASN A 132 16.04 -14.10 4.84
C ASN A 132 14.79 -13.53 4.14
N SER A 133 14.87 -13.25 2.84
CA SER A 133 13.76 -12.71 2.06
C SER A 133 12.74 -13.77 1.64
N LEU A 134 13.16 -15.03 1.44
CA LEU A 134 12.29 -16.09 0.90
C LEU A 134 11.03 -16.34 1.74
N VAL A 135 11.11 -16.26 3.05
CA VAL A 135 9.94 -16.44 3.93
C VAL A 135 8.92 -15.33 3.70
N GLY A 136 9.39 -14.09 3.54
CA GLY A 136 8.55 -12.94 3.22
C GLY A 136 7.89 -13.10 1.84
N LEU A 137 8.70 -13.40 0.82
CA LEU A 137 8.25 -13.61 -0.57
C LEU A 137 7.14 -14.67 -0.65
N ARG A 138 7.36 -15.85 -0.04
CA ARG A 138 6.35 -16.93 -0.01
C ARG A 138 5.07 -16.47 0.67
N ARG A 139 5.18 -15.74 1.79
CA ARG A 139 4.01 -15.23 2.51
C ARG A 139 3.21 -14.24 1.67
N ASN A 140 3.90 -13.33 0.97
CA ASN A 140 3.26 -12.33 0.14
C ASN A 140 2.60 -12.99 -1.09
N ALA A 141 3.30 -13.90 -1.78
CA ALA A 141 2.72 -14.67 -2.89
C ALA A 141 1.49 -15.47 -2.46
N LEU A 142 1.50 -16.10 -1.27
CA LEU A 142 0.32 -16.77 -0.72
C LEU A 142 -0.81 -15.81 -0.37
N ASN A 143 -0.52 -14.61 0.08
CA ASN A 143 -1.55 -13.60 0.36
C ASN A 143 -2.21 -13.13 -0.95
N GLU A 144 -1.45 -12.87 -2.01
CA GLU A 144 -2.00 -12.54 -3.32
C GLU A 144 -2.84 -13.70 -3.89
N LEU A 145 -2.36 -14.95 -3.76
CA LEU A 145 -3.11 -16.13 -4.17
C LEU A 145 -4.47 -16.22 -3.44
N LYS A 146 -4.50 -15.92 -2.15
CA LYS A 146 -5.75 -15.85 -1.38
C LYS A 146 -6.66 -14.69 -1.83
N GLU A 147 -6.08 -13.53 -2.15
CA GLU A 147 -6.84 -12.40 -2.69
C GLU A 147 -7.49 -12.76 -4.03
N ALA A 148 -6.77 -13.45 -4.91
CA ALA A 148 -7.31 -13.95 -6.17
C ALA A 148 -8.47 -14.95 -5.95
N ALA A 149 -8.35 -15.86 -4.98
CA ALA A 149 -9.42 -16.78 -4.62
C ALA A 149 -10.66 -16.05 -4.05
N LEU A 150 -10.44 -15.08 -3.18
CA LEU A 150 -11.51 -14.27 -2.59
C LEU A 150 -12.25 -13.46 -3.66
N ALA A 151 -11.54 -12.88 -4.62
CA ALA A 151 -12.12 -12.14 -5.74
C ALA A 151 -13.04 -13.02 -6.63
N LEU A 152 -12.76 -14.33 -6.70
CA LEU A 152 -13.61 -15.31 -7.38
C LEU A 152 -14.77 -15.86 -6.52
N GLY A 153 -14.90 -15.35 -5.28
CA GLY A 153 -15.90 -15.83 -4.32
C GLY A 153 -15.61 -17.25 -3.81
N CYS A 154 -14.33 -17.66 -3.79
CA CYS A 154 -13.89 -18.96 -3.30
C CYS A 154 -13.44 -18.85 -1.84
N ASN A 155 -13.54 -19.95 -1.10
CA ASN A 155 -13.13 -20.04 0.30
C ASN A 155 -11.95 -21.00 0.53
N ALA A 156 -11.41 -21.58 -0.55
CA ALA A 156 -10.25 -22.46 -0.46
C ALA A 156 -9.42 -22.47 -1.76
N VAL A 157 -8.13 -22.85 -1.62
CA VAL A 157 -7.22 -23.11 -2.74
C VAL A 157 -6.57 -24.48 -2.53
N ILE A 158 -6.63 -25.33 -3.55
CA ILE A 158 -6.06 -26.67 -3.56
C ILE A 158 -4.90 -26.78 -4.54
N GLY A 159 -4.03 -27.78 -4.34
CA GLY A 159 -2.88 -28.03 -5.21
C GLY A 159 -1.90 -26.87 -5.21
N VAL A 160 -1.71 -26.22 -4.05
CA VAL A 160 -0.79 -25.08 -3.95
C VAL A 160 0.64 -25.53 -4.12
N ASP A 161 1.34 -24.89 -5.05
CA ASP A 161 2.75 -25.09 -5.33
C ASP A 161 3.46 -23.75 -5.53
N PHE A 162 4.81 -23.76 -5.51
CA PHE A 162 5.63 -22.57 -5.66
C PHE A 162 6.60 -22.73 -6.82
N ASP A 163 6.59 -21.75 -7.71
CA ASP A 163 7.65 -21.54 -8.71
C ASP A 163 8.60 -20.43 -8.24
N TYR A 164 9.88 -20.62 -8.58
CA TYR A 164 10.94 -19.68 -8.24
C TYR A 164 11.64 -19.20 -9.49
N LEU A 165 11.75 -17.88 -9.61
CA LEU A 165 12.47 -17.23 -10.70
C LEU A 165 13.70 -16.51 -10.15
N THR A 166 14.83 -16.72 -10.81
CA THR A 166 16.05 -15.95 -10.56
C THR A 166 16.51 -15.31 -11.86
N LEU A 167 16.64 -13.98 -11.85
CA LEU A 167 17.20 -13.23 -12.97
C LEU A 167 18.52 -12.59 -12.54
N ASP A 168 19.47 -12.65 -13.44
CA ASP A 168 20.78 -12.01 -13.34
C ASP A 168 20.91 -10.96 -14.46
N PRO A 169 20.22 -9.80 -14.32
CA PRO A 169 20.18 -8.82 -15.37
C PRO A 169 21.51 -8.07 -15.50
N GLU A 170 21.92 -7.86 -16.74
CA GLU A 170 23.09 -7.08 -17.09
C GLU A 170 22.76 -6.06 -18.19
N THR A 171 23.53 -4.99 -18.26
CA THR A 171 23.43 -3.96 -19.28
C THR A 171 24.81 -3.49 -19.67
N VAL A 172 24.91 -2.68 -20.71
CA VAL A 172 26.20 -2.13 -21.18
C VAL A 172 26.33 -0.69 -20.68
N ASN A 173 27.45 -0.35 -20.07
CA ASN A 173 27.75 1.00 -19.67
C ASN A 173 28.13 1.88 -20.89
N SER A 174 28.23 3.20 -20.70
CA SER A 174 28.57 4.16 -21.76
C SER A 174 29.93 3.97 -22.42
N GLN A 175 30.80 3.14 -21.85
CA GLN A 175 32.13 2.80 -22.35
C GLN A 175 32.21 1.39 -22.98
N GLY A 176 31.06 0.72 -23.16
CA GLY A 176 30.98 -0.62 -23.76
C GLY A 176 31.29 -1.79 -22.81
N GLY A 177 31.49 -1.50 -21.51
CA GLY A 177 31.69 -2.55 -20.50
C GLY A 177 30.37 -3.08 -19.96
N THR A 178 30.33 -4.34 -19.52
CA THR A 178 29.15 -4.94 -18.87
C THR A 178 28.90 -4.31 -17.51
N LEU A 179 27.68 -3.86 -17.29
CA LEU A 179 27.17 -3.38 -16.01
C LEU A 179 26.18 -4.40 -15.45
N TYR A 180 26.51 -5.00 -14.33
CA TYR A 180 25.67 -5.97 -13.64
C TYR A 180 24.65 -5.26 -12.77
N MET A 181 23.38 -5.53 -13.02
CA MET A 181 22.26 -5.02 -12.22
C MET A 181 22.06 -5.88 -10.96
N PRO A 182 21.29 -5.43 -9.95
CA PRO A 182 20.92 -6.27 -8.82
C PRO A 182 20.26 -7.58 -9.25
N TYR A 183 20.47 -8.65 -8.50
CA TYR A 183 19.74 -9.91 -8.72
C TYR A 183 18.25 -9.69 -8.46
N VAL A 184 17.39 -10.32 -9.27
CA VAL A 184 15.95 -10.32 -9.08
C VAL A 184 15.51 -11.75 -8.76
N PHE A 185 14.85 -11.92 -7.62
CA PHE A 185 14.26 -13.18 -7.20
C PHE A 185 12.76 -13.04 -7.11
N GLY A 186 12.03 -13.91 -7.81
CA GLY A 186 10.59 -13.98 -7.79
C GLY A 186 10.11 -15.31 -7.20
N VAL A 187 8.95 -15.25 -6.56
CA VAL A 187 8.21 -16.42 -6.08
C VAL A 187 6.79 -16.28 -6.58
N THR A 188 6.31 -17.30 -7.28
CA THR A 188 4.90 -17.43 -7.69
C THR A 188 4.28 -18.57 -6.90
N ALA A 189 3.20 -18.30 -6.18
CA ALA A 189 2.32 -19.31 -5.59
C ALA A 189 1.19 -19.61 -6.58
N ASN A 190 1.02 -20.88 -6.92
CA ASN A 190 0.01 -21.34 -7.87
C ASN A 190 -1.02 -22.24 -7.18
N GLY A 191 -2.25 -22.32 -7.70
CA GLY A 191 -3.24 -23.23 -7.18
C GLY A 191 -4.59 -23.16 -7.91
N ASN A 192 -5.55 -23.97 -7.48
CA ASN A 192 -6.89 -23.95 -8.01
C ASN A 192 -7.87 -23.40 -6.95
N ALA A 193 -8.57 -22.33 -7.31
CA ALA A 193 -9.60 -21.75 -6.46
C ALA A 193 -10.85 -22.62 -6.46
N VAL A 194 -11.35 -22.93 -5.27
CA VAL A 194 -12.53 -23.79 -5.08
C VAL A 194 -13.44 -23.25 -3.98
N VAL A 195 -14.70 -23.65 -4.04
CA VAL A 195 -15.62 -23.52 -2.92
C VAL A 195 -15.76 -24.90 -2.25
N ILE A 196 -15.54 -24.92 -0.94
CA ILE A 196 -15.70 -26.14 -0.12
C ILE A 196 -16.80 -25.95 0.91
N GLU A 197 -17.47 -27.03 1.26
CA GLU A 197 -18.48 -27.11 2.31
C GLU A 197 -18.14 -28.25 3.26
N PRO A 198 -18.39 -28.09 4.59
CA PRO A 198 -18.22 -29.19 5.53
C PRO A 198 -19.12 -30.38 5.18
N ASN A 199 -18.59 -31.57 5.31
CA ASN A 199 -19.39 -32.79 5.18
C ASN A 199 -20.45 -32.83 6.30
N ARG A 200 -21.66 -33.16 5.93
CA ARG A 200 -22.77 -33.35 6.88
C ARG A 200 -22.66 -34.69 7.58
#